data_8c6aa009f8c6c1e071fbfbf3fe7d0279
#
_entry.id   8c6aa009f8c6c1e071fbfbf3fe7d0279
#
_cell.length_a   1.000
_cell.length_b   1.000
_cell.length_c   1.000
_cell.angle_alpha   90.00
_cell.angle_beta   90.00
_cell.angle_gamma   90.00
#
_symmetry.space_group_name_H-M   'P 1'
#
loop_
_entity.id
_entity.type
_entity.pdbx_description
1 polymer ?
#
loop_
_entity_poly.entity_id
_entity_poly.type
_entity_poly.pdbx_seq_one_letter_code
_entity_poly.pdbx_strand_id
1 'polypeptide(L)'
;LMQERENPGIKTVRPMKDGVIADFNAAEMMIRGFIKQVNSKRKSLFTPNIKMVVGIPSGSTEVEIRAVRDSSEHAGGRDVYLIYEPMASALGIGLDVEAPKGNMVVDIGGGTTEIAVISLGGIVVQDSIKVAGDVFTSDIQQHLRQQHNIRVGQITAEKIKIAIGAVIPDLDEEPEPCAITGPNLMTAHPVHATIT
;
A
#
# COMPACT_ATOMS: atom_id res chain seq x y z
N LEU A 1 -9.59 12.20 -5.50
CA LEU A 1 -10.64 13.24 -5.54
C LEU A 1 -11.73 13.01 -4.51
N MET A 2 -12.19 11.76 -4.28
CA MET A 2 -13.23 11.44 -3.29
C MET A 2 -12.76 11.60 -1.83
N GLN A 3 -11.48 11.42 -1.54
CA GLN A 3 -10.94 11.58 -0.18
C GLN A 3 -10.75 13.05 0.24
N GLU A 4 -10.71 13.99 -0.71
CA GLU A 4 -10.52 15.42 -0.41
C GLU A 4 -11.84 16.21 -0.38
N ARG A 5 -12.95 15.61 -0.88
CA ARG A 5 -14.30 16.19 -0.80
C ARG A 5 -15.25 15.11 -0.33
N GLU A 6 -15.55 15.13 0.97
CA GLU A 6 -16.66 14.33 1.50
C GLU A 6 -17.97 14.89 0.94
N ASN A 7 -18.62 14.15 0.05
CA ASN A 7 -20.00 14.41 -0.29
C ASN A 7 -20.86 14.09 0.94
N PRO A 8 -21.83 14.94 1.32
CA PRO A 8 -22.76 14.62 2.39
C PRO A 8 -23.42 13.26 2.10
N GLY A 9 -23.16 12.27 2.94
CA GLY A 9 -23.69 10.90 2.80
C GLY A 9 -22.75 9.85 2.25
N ILE A 10 -21.54 10.20 1.78
CA ILE A 10 -20.53 9.23 1.36
C ILE A 10 -19.29 9.39 2.24
N LYS A 11 -18.99 8.35 3.03
CA LYS A 11 -17.77 8.28 3.84
C LYS A 11 -16.76 7.37 3.15
N THR A 12 -15.57 7.88 2.88
CA THR A 12 -14.44 7.04 2.43
C THR A 12 -13.74 6.46 3.64
N VAL A 13 -13.48 5.15 3.61
CA VAL A 13 -12.82 4.43 4.69
C VAL A 13 -11.57 3.74 4.13
N ARG A 14 -10.46 3.84 4.87
CA ARG A 14 -9.26 3.02 4.62
C ARG A 14 -9.32 1.83 5.58
N PRO A 15 -9.64 0.63 5.10
CA PRO A 15 -9.76 -0.55 5.96
C PRO A 15 -8.41 -1.05 6.48
N MET A 16 -7.33 -0.70 5.79
CA MET A 16 -5.96 -1.07 6.13
C MET A 16 -5.18 0.17 6.58
N LYS A 17 -4.34 -0.01 7.61
CA LYS A 17 -3.38 1.01 8.08
C LYS A 17 -2.12 0.30 8.56
N ASP A 18 -0.96 0.84 8.20
CA ASP A 18 0.35 0.33 8.62
C ASP A 18 0.51 -1.19 8.36
N GLY A 19 -0.01 -1.66 7.21
CA GLY A 19 0.04 -3.07 6.81
C GLY A 19 -0.99 -3.98 7.47
N VAL A 20 -1.82 -3.48 8.40
CA VAL A 20 -2.78 -4.30 9.17
C VAL A 20 -4.22 -3.85 8.98
N ILE A 21 -5.18 -4.74 9.31
CA ILE A 21 -6.61 -4.43 9.27
C ILE A 21 -6.95 -3.47 10.42
N ALA A 22 -7.35 -2.24 10.08
CA ALA A 22 -7.81 -1.24 11.04
C ALA A 22 -9.34 -1.26 11.22
N ASP A 23 -10.08 -1.68 10.19
CA ASP A 23 -11.53 -1.82 10.22
C ASP A 23 -11.93 -3.16 9.56
N PHE A 24 -12.32 -4.12 10.39
CA PHE A 24 -12.64 -5.48 9.98
C PHE A 24 -13.82 -5.52 8.98
N ASN A 25 -14.89 -4.79 9.28
CA ASN A 25 -16.09 -4.76 8.42
C ASN A 25 -15.78 -4.14 7.06
N ALA A 26 -15.03 -3.05 7.04
CA ALA A 26 -14.64 -2.40 5.81
C ALA A 26 -13.68 -3.27 4.98
N ALA A 27 -12.76 -4.00 5.63
CA ALA A 27 -11.86 -4.96 4.97
C ALA A 27 -12.64 -6.11 4.34
N GLU A 28 -13.57 -6.72 5.06
CA GLU A 28 -14.45 -7.77 4.54
C GLU A 28 -15.26 -7.28 3.33
N MET A 29 -15.89 -6.11 3.41
CA MET A 29 -16.63 -5.51 2.30
C MET A 29 -15.75 -5.24 1.08
N MET A 30 -14.52 -4.77 1.30
CA MET A 30 -13.54 -4.54 0.24
C MET A 30 -13.16 -5.85 -0.46
N ILE A 31 -12.83 -6.89 0.29
CA ILE A 31 -12.48 -8.22 -0.24
C ILE A 31 -13.66 -8.81 -1.02
N ARG A 32 -14.88 -8.75 -0.49
CA ARG A 32 -16.09 -9.16 -1.20
C ARG A 32 -16.27 -8.40 -2.52
N GLY A 33 -16.00 -7.09 -2.52
CA GLY A 33 -16.04 -6.27 -3.71
C GLY A 33 -15.07 -6.75 -4.80
N PHE A 34 -13.83 -7.05 -4.42
CA PHE A 34 -12.83 -7.60 -5.33
C PHE A 34 -13.23 -8.97 -5.89
N ILE A 35 -13.69 -9.87 -5.03
CA ILE A 35 -14.19 -11.19 -5.45
C ILE A 35 -15.33 -11.06 -6.47
N LYS A 36 -16.29 -10.15 -6.20
CA LYS A 36 -17.41 -9.89 -7.12
C LYS A 36 -16.90 -9.34 -8.46
N GLN A 37 -15.94 -8.43 -8.43
CA GLN A 37 -15.37 -7.82 -9.63
C GLN A 37 -14.62 -8.84 -10.51
N VAL A 38 -13.82 -9.72 -9.90
CA VAL A 38 -13.12 -10.81 -10.59
C VAL A 38 -14.09 -11.81 -11.18
N ASN A 39 -15.13 -12.17 -10.43
CA ASN A 39 -16.13 -13.15 -10.87
C ASN A 39 -17.18 -12.59 -11.82
N SER A 40 -17.34 -11.27 -11.92
CA SER A 40 -18.37 -10.62 -12.78
C SER A 40 -18.27 -11.01 -14.26
N LYS A 41 -17.07 -11.39 -14.72
CA LYS A 41 -16.82 -11.86 -16.09
C LYS A 41 -17.13 -13.35 -16.31
N ARG A 42 -17.40 -14.10 -15.24
CA ARG A 42 -17.71 -15.54 -15.34
C ARG A 42 -19.23 -15.74 -15.34
N LYS A 43 -19.79 -16.17 -16.45
CA LYS A 43 -21.19 -16.66 -16.56
C LYS A 43 -21.27 -18.09 -16.02
N SER A 44 -21.15 -18.29 -14.72
CA SER A 44 -21.30 -19.60 -14.07
C SER A 44 -22.59 -19.61 -13.24
N LEU A 45 -23.37 -20.69 -13.37
CA LEU A 45 -24.57 -20.96 -12.57
C LEU A 45 -24.23 -21.48 -11.16
N PHE A 46 -22.96 -21.83 -10.92
CA PHE A 46 -22.51 -22.35 -9.63
C PHE A 46 -21.60 -21.33 -8.94
N THR A 47 -21.76 -21.18 -7.63
CA THR A 47 -20.84 -20.40 -6.78
C THR A 47 -19.45 -21.07 -6.82
N PRO A 48 -18.41 -20.39 -7.31
CA PRO A 48 -17.10 -21.02 -7.39
C PRO A 48 -16.53 -21.23 -5.99
N ASN A 49 -15.88 -22.37 -5.77
CA ASN A 49 -14.98 -22.57 -4.65
C ASN A 49 -13.79 -21.62 -4.79
N ILE A 50 -13.69 -20.62 -3.91
CA ILE A 50 -12.65 -19.61 -3.99
C ILE A 50 -11.49 -20.04 -3.10
N LYS A 51 -10.34 -20.33 -3.73
CA LYS A 51 -9.06 -20.44 -3.05
C LYS A 51 -8.40 -19.07 -3.04
N MET A 52 -7.94 -18.64 -1.89
CA MET A 52 -7.30 -17.33 -1.70
C MET A 52 -5.90 -17.52 -1.16
N VAL A 53 -4.97 -16.77 -1.72
CA VAL A 53 -3.64 -16.57 -1.14
C VAL A 53 -3.58 -15.10 -0.74
N VAL A 54 -3.25 -14.83 0.52
CA VAL A 54 -3.25 -13.47 1.08
C VAL A 54 -1.87 -13.19 1.67
N GLY A 55 -1.26 -12.08 1.22
CA GLY A 55 -0.03 -11.58 1.79
C GLY A 55 -0.23 -11.04 3.20
N ILE A 56 0.72 -11.29 4.06
CA ILE A 56 0.78 -10.73 5.41
C ILE A 56 2.17 -10.14 5.67
N PRO A 57 2.26 -8.98 6.34
CA PRO A 57 3.54 -8.44 6.75
C PRO A 57 4.31 -9.39 7.67
N SER A 58 5.63 -9.40 7.56
CA SER A 58 6.50 -10.27 8.37
C SER A 58 6.39 -10.01 9.87
N GLY A 59 6.12 -8.75 10.24
CA GLY A 59 5.95 -8.32 11.63
C GLY A 59 4.53 -8.49 12.18
N SER A 60 3.63 -9.17 11.48
CA SER A 60 2.24 -9.36 11.92
C SER A 60 2.15 -10.19 13.19
N THR A 61 1.33 -9.73 14.13
CA THR A 61 1.00 -10.47 15.35
C THR A 61 0.02 -11.61 15.05
N GLU A 62 -0.06 -12.60 15.91
CA GLU A 62 -1.03 -13.71 15.81
C GLU A 62 -2.48 -13.23 15.70
N VAL A 63 -2.80 -12.12 16.37
CA VAL A 63 -4.16 -11.51 16.31
C VAL A 63 -4.43 -10.93 14.93
N GLU A 64 -3.46 -10.22 14.35
CA GLU A 64 -3.55 -9.65 13.00
C GLU A 64 -3.62 -10.74 11.93
N ILE A 65 -2.82 -11.79 12.05
CA ILE A 65 -2.84 -12.97 11.17
C ILE A 65 -4.24 -13.61 11.19
N ARG A 66 -4.79 -13.80 12.38
CA ARG A 66 -6.16 -14.33 12.53
C ARG A 66 -7.20 -13.42 11.91
N ALA A 67 -7.10 -12.10 12.15
CA ALA A 67 -8.03 -11.13 11.59
C ALA A 67 -8.05 -11.16 10.05
N VAL A 68 -6.88 -11.29 9.41
CA VAL A 68 -6.77 -11.42 7.95
C VAL A 68 -7.43 -12.70 7.47
N ARG A 69 -7.18 -13.83 8.14
CA ARG A 69 -7.80 -15.11 7.80
C ARG A 69 -9.33 -15.04 7.92
N ASP A 70 -9.82 -14.59 9.07
CA ASP A 70 -11.27 -14.51 9.34
C ASP A 70 -11.97 -13.57 8.36
N SER A 71 -11.39 -12.39 8.06
CA SER A 71 -11.93 -11.46 7.05
C SER A 71 -12.00 -12.11 5.67
N SER A 72 -11.00 -12.88 5.30
CA SER A 72 -10.93 -13.55 3.99
C SER A 72 -11.96 -14.68 3.88
N GLU A 73 -12.13 -15.47 4.93
CA GLU A 73 -13.13 -16.54 5.00
C GLU A 73 -14.55 -15.95 4.98
N HIS A 74 -14.83 -14.93 5.81
CA HIS A 74 -16.13 -14.24 5.82
C HIS A 74 -16.45 -13.56 4.48
N ALA A 75 -15.44 -13.09 3.76
CA ALA A 75 -15.62 -12.52 2.43
C ALA A 75 -15.97 -13.56 1.36
N GLY A 76 -15.84 -14.86 1.66
CA GLY A 76 -16.22 -15.96 0.78
C GLY A 76 -15.05 -16.84 0.32
N GLY A 77 -13.86 -16.68 0.90
CA GLY A 77 -12.75 -17.62 0.72
C GLY A 77 -13.07 -18.95 1.38
N ARG A 78 -13.00 -20.06 0.65
CA ARG A 78 -13.17 -21.39 1.20
C ARG A 78 -11.87 -21.96 1.75
N ASP A 79 -10.80 -21.84 0.96
CA ASP A 79 -9.47 -22.27 1.34
C ASP A 79 -8.58 -21.01 1.35
N VAL A 80 -8.20 -20.53 2.53
CA VAL A 80 -7.37 -19.33 2.71
C VAL A 80 -5.95 -19.72 3.13
N TYR A 81 -5.01 -19.38 2.28
CA TYR A 81 -3.58 -19.57 2.51
C TYR A 81 -2.94 -18.20 2.79
N LEU A 82 -2.09 -18.14 3.79
CA LEU A 82 -1.34 -16.94 4.12
C LEU A 82 0.11 -17.12 3.70
N ILE A 83 0.69 -16.07 3.14
CA ILE A 83 2.09 -16.02 2.74
C ILE A 83 2.71 -14.72 3.24
N TYR A 84 3.94 -14.73 3.72
CA TYR A 84 4.65 -13.51 4.04
C TYR A 84 4.95 -12.70 2.79
N GLU A 85 4.71 -11.38 2.83
CA GLU A 85 4.85 -10.47 1.69
C GLU A 85 6.23 -10.56 1.02
N PRO A 86 7.38 -10.61 1.76
CA PRO A 86 8.68 -10.76 1.10
C PRO A 86 8.84 -12.07 0.34
N MET A 87 8.23 -13.16 0.82
CA MET A 87 8.26 -14.44 0.11
C MET A 87 7.40 -14.37 -1.16
N ALA A 88 6.24 -13.74 -1.09
CA ALA A 88 5.39 -13.53 -2.26
C ALA A 88 6.09 -12.67 -3.31
N SER A 89 6.77 -11.61 -2.89
CA SER A 89 7.55 -10.72 -3.74
C SER A 89 8.72 -11.45 -4.40
N ALA A 90 9.45 -12.28 -3.64
CA ALA A 90 10.53 -13.13 -4.17
C ALA A 90 10.04 -14.05 -5.28
N LEU A 91 8.92 -14.74 -5.05
CA LEU A 91 8.29 -15.61 -6.05
C LEU A 91 7.81 -14.81 -7.26
N GLY A 92 7.23 -13.63 -7.03
CA GLY A 92 6.68 -12.76 -8.07
C GLY A 92 7.73 -12.24 -9.06
N ILE A 93 8.95 -11.95 -8.59
CA ILE A 93 10.08 -11.52 -9.42
C ILE A 93 10.90 -12.72 -9.97
N GLY A 94 10.47 -13.95 -9.70
CA GLY A 94 11.08 -15.15 -10.23
C GLY A 94 12.40 -15.55 -9.56
N LEU A 95 12.62 -15.16 -8.29
CA LEU A 95 13.77 -15.68 -7.55
C LEU A 95 13.62 -17.17 -7.28
N ASP A 96 14.73 -17.90 -7.44
CA ASP A 96 14.82 -19.29 -7.00
C ASP A 96 14.94 -19.32 -5.46
N VAL A 97 13.79 -19.37 -4.79
CA VAL A 97 13.72 -19.35 -3.33
C VAL A 97 14.20 -20.65 -2.69
N GLU A 98 14.24 -21.76 -3.48
CA GLU A 98 14.67 -23.08 -3.01
C GLU A 98 16.19 -23.25 -3.08
N ALA A 99 16.88 -22.37 -3.81
CA ALA A 99 18.32 -22.45 -3.95
C ALA A 99 19.03 -22.31 -2.58
N PRO A 100 20.18 -23.04 -2.40
CA PRO A 100 20.98 -22.97 -1.16
C PRO A 100 21.87 -21.71 -1.14
N LYS A 101 21.29 -20.56 -1.43
CA LYS A 101 21.94 -19.25 -1.37
C LYS A 101 20.99 -18.23 -0.77
N GLY A 102 21.51 -17.26 -0.01
CA GLY A 102 20.72 -16.16 0.53
C GLY A 102 20.33 -15.17 -0.57
N ASN A 103 19.03 -14.95 -0.74
CA ASN A 103 18.49 -13.87 -1.55
C ASN A 103 17.83 -12.86 -0.63
N MET A 104 18.30 -11.61 -0.66
CA MET A 104 17.67 -10.52 0.11
C MET A 104 16.61 -9.85 -0.73
N VAL A 105 15.43 -9.68 -0.14
CA VAL A 105 14.30 -8.95 -0.72
C VAL A 105 13.97 -7.78 0.18
N VAL A 106 13.77 -6.62 -0.43
CA VAL A 106 13.25 -5.41 0.22
C VAL A 106 11.94 -5.05 -0.50
N ASP A 107 10.84 -5.15 0.22
CA ASP A 107 9.50 -4.84 -0.28
C ASP A 107 9.00 -3.55 0.38
N ILE A 108 8.87 -2.48 -0.41
CA ILE A 108 8.46 -1.17 0.07
C ILE A 108 7.00 -0.95 -0.34
N GLY A 109 6.09 -1.21 0.60
CA GLY A 109 4.66 -1.03 0.40
C GLY A 109 4.14 0.38 0.66
N GLY A 110 2.85 0.50 0.95
CA GLY A 110 2.23 1.75 1.39
C GLY A 110 2.46 2.02 2.87
N GLY A 111 2.23 1.01 3.72
CA GLY A 111 2.27 1.13 5.19
C GLY A 111 3.54 0.60 5.83
N THR A 112 4.17 -0.43 5.24
CA THR A 112 5.34 -1.13 5.77
C THR A 112 6.43 -1.30 4.72
N THR A 113 7.67 -1.37 5.17
CA THR A 113 8.80 -1.88 4.40
C THR A 113 9.25 -3.19 5.04
N GLU A 114 9.21 -4.26 4.24
CA GLU A 114 9.58 -5.60 4.64
C GLU A 114 10.96 -5.94 4.10
N ILE A 115 11.82 -6.49 4.95
CA ILE A 115 13.17 -6.91 4.57
C ILE A 115 13.31 -8.38 4.97
N ALA A 116 13.68 -9.23 4.03
CA ALA A 116 13.90 -10.64 4.32
C ALA A 116 15.07 -11.22 3.55
N VAL A 117 15.77 -12.17 4.17
CA VAL A 117 16.72 -13.06 3.50
C VAL A 117 16.08 -14.44 3.41
N ILE A 118 15.99 -14.94 2.18
CA ILE A 118 15.33 -16.19 1.84
C ILE A 118 16.38 -17.19 1.34
N SER A 119 16.32 -18.41 1.83
CA SER A 119 17.18 -19.53 1.38
C SER A 119 16.49 -20.85 1.66
N LEU A 120 16.69 -21.84 0.80
CA LEU A 120 16.15 -23.21 0.95
C LEU A 120 14.64 -23.24 1.20
N GLY A 121 13.88 -22.39 0.51
CA GLY A 121 12.42 -22.31 0.62
C GLY A 121 11.89 -21.64 1.89
N GLY A 122 12.77 -21.11 2.75
CA GLY A 122 12.40 -20.48 4.02
C GLY A 122 12.95 -19.08 4.18
N ILE A 123 12.31 -18.30 5.06
CA ILE A 123 12.82 -17.01 5.52
C ILE A 123 13.81 -17.27 6.64
N VAL A 124 15.08 -16.88 6.43
CA VAL A 124 16.18 -17.09 7.39
C VAL A 124 16.20 -15.95 8.41
N VAL A 125 16.02 -14.72 7.95
CA VAL A 125 15.92 -13.53 8.77
C VAL A 125 14.95 -12.56 8.12
N GLN A 126 14.20 -11.84 8.94
CA GLN A 126 13.26 -10.83 8.47
C GLN A 126 13.18 -9.66 9.45
N ASP A 127 12.81 -8.50 8.91
CA ASP A 127 12.48 -7.31 9.69
C ASP A 127 11.37 -6.55 8.98
N SER A 128 10.58 -5.78 9.75
CA SER A 128 9.45 -5.00 9.25
C SER A 128 9.44 -3.64 9.92
N ILE A 129 9.44 -2.59 9.13
CA ILE A 129 9.40 -1.21 9.62
C ILE A 129 8.19 -0.47 9.08
N LYS A 130 7.58 0.39 9.92
CA LYS A 130 6.42 1.22 9.56
C LYS A 130 6.84 2.55 8.92
N VAL A 131 7.80 2.48 8.00
CA VAL A 131 8.25 3.60 7.17
C VAL A 131 8.17 3.15 5.72
N ALA A 132 7.22 3.70 4.97
CA ALA A 132 6.92 3.32 3.60
C ALA A 132 6.20 4.44 2.85
N GLY A 133 5.53 4.15 1.76
CA GLY A 133 4.93 5.13 0.86
C GLY A 133 4.02 6.16 1.52
N ASP A 134 3.22 5.79 2.52
CA ASP A 134 2.33 6.72 3.23
C ASP A 134 3.11 7.73 4.08
N VAL A 135 4.24 7.31 4.68
CA VAL A 135 5.14 8.21 5.42
C VAL A 135 5.79 9.19 4.46
N PHE A 136 6.32 8.72 3.32
CA PHE A 136 6.92 9.60 2.31
C PHE A 136 5.93 10.64 1.80
N THR A 137 4.68 10.25 1.57
CA THR A 137 3.61 11.17 1.17
C THR A 137 3.33 12.22 2.24
N SER A 138 3.31 11.81 3.51
CA SER A 138 3.13 12.70 4.65
C SER A 138 4.28 13.68 4.80
N ASP A 139 5.51 13.22 4.61
CA ASP A 139 6.71 14.05 4.68
C ASP A 139 6.73 15.12 3.58
N ILE A 140 6.29 14.76 2.36
CA ILE A 140 6.10 15.73 1.26
C ILE A 140 5.07 16.80 1.65
N GLN A 141 3.93 16.41 2.23
CA GLN A 141 2.93 17.38 2.71
C GLN A 141 3.52 18.33 3.75
N GLN A 142 4.29 17.77 4.69
CA GLN A 142 4.95 18.55 5.74
C GLN A 142 6.02 19.49 5.17
N HIS A 143 6.82 19.03 4.23
CA HIS A 143 7.82 19.83 3.54
C HIS A 143 7.19 21.02 2.81
N LEU A 144 6.15 20.78 2.00
CA LEU A 144 5.44 21.85 1.30
C LEU A 144 4.80 22.88 2.25
N ARG A 145 4.30 22.39 3.39
CA ARG A 145 3.77 23.25 4.44
C ARG A 145 4.83 24.14 5.07
N GLN A 146 6.00 23.58 5.38
CA GLN A 146 7.06 24.26 6.11
C GLN A 146 7.91 25.17 5.20
N GLN A 147 8.24 24.73 4.02
CA GLN A 147 9.17 25.44 3.12
C GLN A 147 8.44 26.37 2.15
N HIS A 148 7.23 26.02 1.74
CA HIS A 148 6.48 26.79 0.74
C HIS A 148 5.23 27.46 1.27
N ASN A 149 4.88 27.24 2.56
CA ASN A 149 3.62 27.72 3.17
C ASN A 149 2.37 27.30 2.39
N ILE A 150 2.41 26.16 1.70
CA ILE A 150 1.30 25.64 0.89
C ILE A 150 0.76 24.39 1.56
N ARG A 151 -0.57 24.32 1.70
CA ARG A 151 -1.26 23.12 2.14
C ARG A 151 -1.74 22.34 0.94
N VAL A 152 -1.30 21.09 0.83
CA VAL A 152 -1.80 20.13 -0.17
C VAL A 152 -2.46 18.94 0.51
N GLY A 153 -3.44 18.33 -0.16
CA GLY A 153 -4.05 17.09 0.29
C GLY A 153 -3.15 15.87 0.04
N GLN A 154 -3.47 14.75 0.69
CA GLN A 154 -2.69 13.51 0.57
C GLN A 154 -2.59 13.03 -0.88
N ILE A 155 -3.69 13.12 -1.65
CA ILE A 155 -3.70 12.70 -3.06
C ILE A 155 -2.74 13.56 -3.90
N THR A 156 -2.67 14.86 -3.62
CA THR A 156 -1.76 15.76 -4.32
C THR A 156 -0.30 15.43 -3.98
N ALA A 157 0.00 15.22 -2.70
CA ALA A 157 1.35 14.83 -2.26
C ALA A 157 1.78 13.48 -2.84
N GLU A 158 0.87 12.51 -2.90
CA GLU A 158 1.11 11.22 -3.55
C GLU A 158 1.45 11.36 -5.03
N LYS A 159 0.71 12.23 -5.75
CA LYS A 159 1.00 12.53 -7.16
C LYS A 159 2.37 13.19 -7.34
N ILE A 160 2.76 14.09 -6.45
CA ILE A 160 4.08 14.72 -6.46
C ILE A 160 5.16 13.66 -6.27
N LYS A 161 5.00 12.80 -5.25
CA LYS A 161 5.92 11.69 -4.97
C LYS A 161 6.15 10.81 -6.19
N ILE A 162 5.07 10.44 -6.89
CA ILE A 162 5.16 9.58 -8.08
C ILE A 162 5.79 10.30 -9.26
N ALA A 163 5.50 11.59 -9.42
CA ALA A 163 5.93 12.35 -10.59
C ALA A 163 7.41 12.76 -10.53
N ILE A 164 7.88 13.20 -9.35
CA ILE A 164 9.22 13.79 -9.22
C ILE A 164 10.05 13.20 -8.08
N GLY A 165 9.52 12.21 -7.35
CA GLY A 165 10.24 11.58 -6.24
C GLY A 165 11.46 10.80 -6.73
N ALA A 166 12.63 11.10 -6.17
CA ALA A 166 13.88 10.41 -6.44
C ALA A 166 14.61 10.11 -5.14
N VAL A 167 15.41 9.05 -5.12
CA VAL A 167 16.21 8.63 -3.95
C VAL A 167 17.72 8.87 -4.16
N ILE A 168 18.10 9.22 -5.37
CA ILE A 168 19.49 9.57 -5.73
C ILE A 168 19.53 11.02 -6.23
N PRO A 169 20.57 11.79 -5.90
CA PRO A 169 20.65 13.19 -6.30
C PRO A 169 21.00 13.37 -7.79
N ASP A 170 21.75 12.44 -8.36
CA ASP A 170 22.20 12.50 -9.75
C ASP A 170 21.33 11.55 -10.59
N LEU A 171 20.32 12.11 -11.24
CA LEU A 171 19.47 11.39 -12.18
C LEU A 171 20.02 11.55 -13.60
N ASP A 172 19.96 10.48 -14.40
CA ASP A 172 20.30 10.55 -15.82
C ASP A 172 19.36 11.50 -16.59
N GLU A 173 18.08 11.54 -16.18
CA GLU A 173 17.06 12.46 -16.65
C GLU A 173 16.36 13.08 -15.44
N GLU A 174 16.38 14.41 -15.36
CA GLU A 174 15.62 15.13 -14.32
C GLU A 174 14.12 15.06 -14.65
N PRO A 175 13.27 14.77 -13.63
CA PRO A 175 11.83 14.78 -13.85
C PRO A 175 11.34 16.19 -14.19
N GLU A 176 10.28 16.26 -15.00
CA GLU A 176 9.66 17.56 -15.31
C GLU A 176 9.11 18.21 -14.03
N PRO A 177 9.29 19.53 -13.87
CA PRO A 177 8.77 20.25 -12.72
C PRO A 177 7.27 20.08 -12.55
N CYS A 178 6.84 19.79 -11.32
CA CYS A 178 5.44 19.55 -10.99
C CYS A 178 4.75 20.86 -10.55
N ALA A 179 3.76 21.31 -11.29
CA ALA A 179 2.93 22.46 -10.92
C ALA A 179 1.88 22.04 -9.87
N ILE A 180 1.85 22.74 -8.76
CA ILE A 180 0.92 22.50 -7.66
C ILE A 180 0.10 23.76 -7.35
N THR A 181 -1.09 23.55 -6.83
CA THR A 181 -1.97 24.62 -6.35
C THR A 181 -2.53 24.23 -4.98
N GLY A 182 -2.47 25.14 -4.06
CA GLY A 182 -3.03 24.95 -2.72
C GLY A 182 -3.25 26.28 -1.99
N PRO A 183 -4.02 26.30 -0.91
CA PRO A 183 -4.16 27.49 -0.08
C PRO A 183 -2.84 27.80 0.63
N ASN A 184 -2.44 29.07 0.58
CA ASN A 184 -1.33 29.57 1.38
C ASN A 184 -1.75 29.60 2.86
N LEU A 185 -0.88 29.12 3.74
CA LEU A 185 -1.19 28.99 5.17
C LEU A 185 -1.28 30.32 5.90
N MET A 186 -0.60 31.36 5.39
CA MET A 186 -0.58 32.69 5.99
C MET A 186 -1.75 33.55 5.54
N THR A 187 -2.11 33.46 4.25
CA THR A 187 -3.09 34.37 3.63
C THR A 187 -4.42 33.69 3.33
N ALA A 188 -4.49 32.35 3.41
CA ALA A 188 -5.59 31.50 2.98
C ALA A 188 -5.97 31.61 1.49
N HIS A 189 -5.26 32.42 0.71
CA HIS A 189 -5.49 32.55 -0.73
C HIS A 189 -4.85 31.39 -1.51
N PRO A 190 -5.44 30.95 -2.62
CA PRO A 190 -4.82 30.00 -3.53
C PRO A 190 -3.49 30.53 -4.05
N VAL A 191 -2.46 29.72 -4.01
CA VAL A 191 -1.16 29.99 -4.61
C VAL A 191 -0.76 28.86 -5.54
N HIS A 192 0.01 29.21 -6.56
CA HIS A 192 0.64 28.26 -7.47
C HIS A 192 2.12 28.21 -7.19
N ALA A 193 2.68 27.02 -7.17
CA ALA A 193 4.12 26.80 -7.06
C ALA A 193 4.54 25.69 -8.02
N THR A 194 5.81 25.74 -8.41
CA THR A 194 6.45 24.69 -9.18
C THR A 194 7.46 24.01 -8.27
N ILE A 195 7.40 22.69 -8.19
CA ILE A 195 8.28 21.85 -7.37
C ILE A 195 9.15 21.01 -8.31
N THR A 196 10.43 20.93 -8.01
CA THR A 196 11.44 20.14 -8.73
C THR A 196 12.06 19.13 -7.81
#